data_57e278b1933f85c9fb52455cf2cfcdaf
#
_entry.id   57e278b1933f85c9fb52455cf2cfcdaf
#
_cell.length_a   1.000
_cell.length_b   1.000
_cell.length_c   1.000
_cell.angle_alpha   90.00
_cell.angle_beta   90.00
_cell.angle_gamma   90.00
#
_symmetry.space_group_name_H-M   'P 1'
#
loop_
_entity.id
_entity.type
_entity.pdbx_description
1 polymer ?
#
loop_
_entity_poly.entity_id
_entity_poly.type
_entity_poly.pdbx_seq_one_letter_code
_entity_poly.pdbx_strand_id
1 'polypeptide(L)'
;MKIICEIYRSPKEEGMYLYVKKKEGLTKVPDDLLKIFGKPQQAMVLLLTPGKKLAHASVEKVAESLETQGFYLQLPPRNERDPEVERLRSLNSKLSGQ
;
A
#
# COMPACT_ATOMS: atom_id res chain seq x y z
N MET A 1 3.79 8.83 16.96
CA MET A 1 3.90 7.99 15.75
C MET A 1 4.73 8.69 14.70
N LYS A 2 5.84 8.10 14.34
CA LYS A 2 6.69 8.59 13.26
C LYS A 2 7.19 7.39 12.48
N ILE A 3 6.74 7.26 11.24
CA ILE A 3 7.12 6.14 10.39
C ILE A 3 7.67 6.68 9.09
N ILE A 4 8.91 6.30 8.75
CA ILE A 4 9.46 6.63 7.44
C ILE A 4 8.93 5.60 6.47
N CYS A 5 8.17 6.05 5.51
CA CYS A 5 7.44 5.21 4.57
C CYS A 5 7.98 5.38 3.16
N GLU A 6 8.22 4.27 2.46
CA GLU A 6 8.51 4.32 1.04
C GLU A 6 7.23 4.02 0.28
N ILE A 7 6.99 4.78 -0.78
CA ILE A 7 5.82 4.60 -1.62
C ILE A 7 6.29 4.15 -3.00
N TYR A 8 5.76 3.01 -3.44
CA TYR A 8 6.05 2.46 -4.77
C TYR A 8 4.81 2.57 -5.63
N ARG A 9 5.01 2.73 -6.92
CA ARG A 9 3.91 2.75 -7.88
C ARG A 9 3.96 1.50 -8.74
N SER A 10 2.80 1.10 -9.24
CA SER A 10 2.69 -0.05 -10.12
C SER A 10 2.94 0.37 -11.58
N PRO A 11 3.80 -0.34 -12.30
CA PRO A 11 3.95 -0.11 -13.74
C PRO A 11 2.80 -0.70 -14.55
N LYS A 12 2.02 -1.59 -13.95
CA LYS A 12 0.89 -2.23 -14.63
C LYS A 12 -0.41 -1.48 -14.47
N GLU A 13 -0.60 -0.80 -13.34
CA GLU A 13 -1.88 -0.19 -13.00
C GLU A 13 -1.66 1.23 -12.53
N GLU A 14 -2.06 2.20 -13.34
CA GLU A 14 -1.94 3.60 -12.97
C GLU A 14 -2.86 3.89 -11.78
N GLY A 15 -2.32 4.60 -10.79
CA GLY A 15 -3.08 4.94 -9.59
C GLY A 15 -2.97 3.91 -8.48
N MET A 16 -2.26 2.81 -8.71
CA MET A 16 -2.03 1.81 -7.68
C MET A 16 -0.69 2.08 -7.02
N TYR A 17 -0.70 2.19 -5.69
CA TYR A 17 0.51 2.49 -4.92
C TYR A 17 0.65 1.53 -3.76
N LEU A 18 1.90 1.26 -3.38
CA LEU A 18 2.23 0.36 -2.29
C LEU A 18 3.08 1.11 -1.28
N TYR A 19 2.60 1.16 -0.03
CA TYR A 19 3.29 1.83 1.07
C TYR A 19 3.93 0.78 1.95
N VAL A 20 5.21 0.98 2.30
CA VAL A 20 5.94 0.09 3.19
C VAL A 20 6.83 0.91 4.11
N LYS A 21 7.22 0.32 5.25
CA LYS A 21 8.22 0.96 6.10
C LYS A 21 9.55 0.95 5.37
N LYS A 22 10.24 2.08 5.36
CA LYS A 22 11.52 2.19 4.65
C LYS A 22 12.51 1.12 5.10
N LYS A 23 12.60 0.87 6.39
CA LYS A 23 13.59 -0.09 6.91
C LYS A 23 13.25 -1.54 6.59
N GLU A 24 11.99 -1.85 6.30
CA GLU A 24 11.57 -3.19 5.95
C GLU A 24 11.51 -3.41 4.44
N GLY A 25 11.31 -2.33 3.69
CA GLY A 25 11.17 -2.41 2.26
C GLY A 25 10.02 -3.33 1.88
N LEU A 26 10.25 -4.17 0.90
CA LEU A 26 9.22 -5.07 0.37
C LEU A 26 9.21 -6.44 1.04
N THR A 27 9.97 -6.63 2.12
CA THR A 27 10.13 -7.95 2.73
C THR A 27 8.84 -8.53 3.30
N LYS A 28 7.91 -7.67 3.70
CA LYS A 28 6.63 -8.10 4.27
C LYS A 28 5.53 -8.24 3.22
N VAL A 29 5.80 -7.86 1.98
CA VAL A 29 4.78 -7.88 0.93
C VAL A 29 4.66 -9.28 0.35
N PRO A 30 3.44 -9.85 0.30
CA PRO A 30 3.26 -11.19 -0.27
C PRO A 30 3.63 -11.25 -1.75
N ASP A 31 4.20 -12.39 -2.17
CA ASP A 31 4.57 -12.60 -3.56
C ASP A 31 3.38 -12.48 -4.50
N ASP A 32 2.22 -12.96 -4.06
CA ASP A 32 0.99 -12.86 -4.87
C ASP A 32 0.64 -11.42 -5.17
N LEU A 33 0.82 -10.53 -4.20
CA LEU A 33 0.56 -9.11 -4.40
C LEU A 33 1.58 -8.52 -5.38
N LEU A 34 2.84 -8.88 -5.25
CA LEU A 34 3.88 -8.37 -6.13
C LEU A 34 3.68 -8.82 -7.58
N LYS A 35 3.14 -10.02 -7.79
CA LYS A 35 2.83 -10.51 -9.13
C LYS A 35 1.79 -9.64 -9.82
N ILE A 36 0.78 -9.22 -9.08
CA ILE A 36 -0.30 -8.38 -9.60
C ILE A 36 0.18 -6.94 -9.75
N PHE A 37 0.92 -6.47 -8.77
CA PHE A 37 1.44 -5.09 -8.76
C PHE A 37 2.45 -4.85 -9.88
N GLY A 38 3.22 -5.87 -10.22
CA GLY A 38 4.33 -5.77 -11.14
C GLY A 38 5.59 -5.37 -10.40
N LYS A 39 6.64 -5.00 -11.14
CA LYS A 39 7.90 -4.59 -10.54
C LYS A 39 7.73 -3.22 -9.87
N PRO A 40 7.77 -3.13 -8.54
CA PRO A 40 7.53 -1.86 -7.86
C PRO A 40 8.55 -0.80 -8.26
N GLN A 41 8.05 0.40 -8.55
CA GLN A 41 8.89 1.53 -8.88
C GLN A 41 8.81 2.55 -7.76
N GLN A 42 9.95 2.89 -7.17
CA GLN A 42 9.97 3.85 -6.08
C GLN A 42 9.48 5.21 -6.55
N ALA A 43 8.44 5.73 -5.90
CA ALA A 43 7.85 7.01 -6.24
C ALA A 43 8.32 8.11 -5.30
N MET A 44 8.27 7.85 -3.98
CA MET A 44 8.69 8.85 -3.00
C MET A 44 8.92 8.21 -1.64
N VAL A 45 9.57 8.98 -0.77
CA VAL A 45 9.74 8.66 0.64
C VAL A 45 8.97 9.70 1.44
N LEU A 46 8.25 9.26 2.45
CA LEU A 46 7.33 10.11 3.19
C LEU A 46 7.43 9.82 4.68
N LEU A 47 7.41 10.86 5.51
CA LEU A 47 7.34 10.70 6.95
C LEU A 47 5.88 10.75 7.38
N LEU A 48 5.37 9.66 7.93
CA LEU A 48 4.00 9.62 8.46
C LEU A 48 4.00 10.15 9.88
N THR A 49 3.21 11.18 10.12
CA THR A 49 3.03 11.77 11.45
C THR A 49 1.55 12.02 11.69
N PRO A 50 1.12 12.11 12.96
CA PRO A 50 -0.26 12.46 13.26
C PRO A 50 -0.61 13.80 12.61
N GLY A 51 -1.77 13.89 12.01
CA GLY A 51 -2.24 15.10 11.39
C GLY A 51 -1.79 15.32 9.95
N LYS A 52 -0.85 14.51 9.45
CA LYS A 52 -0.46 14.60 8.05
C LYS A 52 -1.58 14.06 7.18
N LYS A 53 -1.85 14.74 6.07
CA LYS A 53 -2.88 14.31 5.14
C LYS A 53 -2.27 13.67 3.91
N LEU A 54 -2.86 12.57 3.49
CA LEU A 54 -2.48 11.90 2.25
C LEU A 54 -3.61 12.09 1.24
N ALA A 55 -3.24 12.12 -0.04
CA ALA A 55 -4.19 12.43 -1.10
C ALA A 55 -5.36 11.43 -1.17
N HIS A 56 -5.08 10.15 -1.02
CA HIS A 56 -6.07 9.10 -1.25
C HIS A 56 -6.14 8.06 -0.15
N ALA A 57 -5.56 8.35 1.01
CA ALA A 57 -5.53 7.39 2.10
C ALA A 57 -5.49 8.12 3.43
N SER A 58 -5.95 7.42 4.47
CA SER A 58 -5.89 7.93 5.83
C SER A 58 -4.52 7.58 6.43
N VAL A 59 -3.86 8.57 7.04
CA VAL A 59 -2.57 8.32 7.69
C VAL A 59 -2.71 7.25 8.76
N GLU A 60 -3.80 7.28 9.52
CA GLU A 60 -4.04 6.31 10.57
C GLU A 60 -4.17 4.89 10.02
N LYS A 61 -4.89 4.73 8.91
CA LYS A 61 -5.05 3.42 8.29
C LYS A 61 -3.75 2.92 7.69
N VAL A 62 -2.99 3.79 7.05
CA VAL A 62 -1.69 3.41 6.50
C VAL A 62 -0.76 3.00 7.62
N ALA A 63 -0.66 3.80 8.67
CA ALA A 63 0.21 3.50 9.81
C ALA A 63 -0.18 2.18 10.47
N GLU A 64 -1.47 1.96 10.69
CA GLU A 64 -1.95 0.71 11.27
C GLU A 64 -1.58 -0.49 10.40
N SER A 65 -1.76 -0.38 9.09
CA SER A 65 -1.41 -1.46 8.17
C SER A 65 0.08 -1.74 8.19
N LEU A 66 0.91 -0.71 8.24
CA LEU A 66 2.35 -0.88 8.29
C LEU A 66 2.79 -1.55 9.59
N GLU A 67 2.11 -1.26 10.69
CA GLU A 67 2.44 -1.87 11.99
C GLU A 67 1.93 -3.31 12.09
N THR A 68 0.77 -3.61 11.52
CA THR A 68 0.16 -4.93 11.67
C THR A 68 0.57 -5.92 10.58
N GLN A 69 0.67 -5.49 9.33
CA GLN A 69 0.99 -6.40 8.24
C GLN A 69 2.24 -6.03 7.45
N GLY A 70 2.77 -4.84 7.65
CA GLY A 70 4.01 -4.41 7.01
C GLY A 70 3.86 -3.72 5.67
N PHE A 71 2.64 -3.55 5.18
CA PHE A 71 2.40 -2.83 3.93
C PHE A 71 0.97 -2.31 3.87
N TYR A 72 0.74 -1.35 2.97
CA TYR A 72 -0.59 -0.85 2.68
C TYR A 72 -0.71 -0.67 1.17
N LEU A 73 -1.75 -1.26 0.58
CA LEU A 73 -1.98 -1.14 -0.86
C LEU A 73 -3.08 -0.12 -1.13
N GLN A 74 -2.75 0.90 -1.90
CA GLN A 74 -3.73 1.88 -2.36
C GLN A 74 -4.20 1.48 -3.75
N LEU A 75 -5.50 1.24 -3.88
CA LEU A 75 -6.09 0.80 -5.14
C LEU A 75 -6.49 1.97 -6.02
N PRO A 76 -6.48 1.80 -7.36
CA PRO A 76 -6.97 2.84 -8.27
C PRO A 76 -8.44 3.09 -8.02
N PRO A 77 -8.87 4.35 -7.95
CA PRO A 77 -10.26 4.65 -7.59
C PRO A 77 -11.28 4.24 -8.65
N ARG A 78 -10.87 4.06 -9.89
CA ARG A 78 -11.82 3.84 -10.99
C ARG A 78 -11.96 2.40 -11.48
N ASN A 79 -11.27 1.43 -10.88
CA ASN A 79 -11.28 0.04 -11.36
C ASN A 79 -11.95 -0.90 -10.36
N GLU A 80 -13.04 -0.47 -9.76
CA GLU A 80 -13.69 -1.25 -8.72
C GLU A 80 -14.27 -2.57 -9.20
N ARG A 81 -14.55 -2.69 -10.50
CA ARG A 81 -15.14 -3.91 -11.07
C ARG A 81 -14.12 -4.84 -11.69
N ASP A 82 -12.85 -4.44 -11.70
CA ASP A 82 -11.78 -5.28 -12.22
C ASP A 82 -11.55 -6.45 -11.26
N PRO A 83 -11.55 -7.71 -11.75
CA PRO A 83 -11.32 -8.86 -10.87
C PRO A 83 -10.01 -8.80 -10.12
N GLU A 84 -8.95 -8.24 -10.71
CA GLU A 84 -7.68 -8.08 -10.01
C GLU A 84 -7.79 -7.11 -8.85
N VAL A 85 -8.52 -6.01 -9.05
CA VAL A 85 -8.72 -5.01 -7.99
C VAL A 85 -9.52 -5.63 -6.85
N GLU A 86 -10.54 -6.44 -7.18
CA GLU A 86 -11.32 -7.12 -6.15
C GLU A 86 -10.46 -8.08 -5.33
N ARG A 87 -9.55 -8.81 -5.97
CA ARG A 87 -8.62 -9.69 -5.26
C ARG A 87 -7.72 -8.90 -4.32
N LEU A 88 -7.18 -7.77 -4.79
CA LEU A 88 -6.30 -6.95 -3.98
C LEU A 88 -7.04 -6.31 -2.81
N ARG A 89 -8.27 -5.89 -3.04
CA ARG A 89 -9.10 -5.32 -1.99
C ARG A 89 -9.40 -6.37 -0.92
N SER A 90 -9.72 -7.60 -1.35
CA SER A 90 -9.96 -8.71 -0.45
C SER A 90 -8.72 -9.03 0.38
N LEU A 91 -7.55 -8.99 -0.26
CA LEU A 91 -6.29 -9.24 0.41
C LEU A 91 -6.03 -8.19 1.50
N ASN A 92 -6.25 -6.91 1.19
CA ASN A 92 -6.12 -5.84 2.17
C ASN A 92 -7.05 -6.08 3.37
N SER A 93 -8.30 -6.43 3.11
CA SER A 93 -9.27 -6.67 4.17
C SER A 93 -8.85 -7.82 5.09
N LYS A 94 -8.41 -8.93 4.50
CA LYS A 94 -7.97 -10.08 5.28
C LYS A 94 -6.76 -9.76 6.14
N LEU A 95 -5.79 -9.08 5.56
CA LEU A 95 -4.53 -8.81 6.25
C LEU A 95 -4.67 -7.72 7.30
N SER A 96 -5.64 -6.85 7.16
CA SER A 96 -5.89 -5.83 8.18
C SER A 96 -6.87 -6.27 9.26
N GLY A 97 -7.27 -7.55 9.26
CA GLY A 97 -8.13 -8.10 10.30
C GLY A 97 -9.59 -7.71 10.20
N GLN A 98 -9.99 -7.27 9.06
CA GLN A 98 -11.38 -6.84 8.85
C GLN A 98 -12.25 -7.96 8.33
#